data_9f696b88117ce5fd7da0bb9b94e7d49a
#
_entry.id   9f696b88117ce5fd7da0bb9b94e7d49a
#
_cell.length_a   1.000
_cell.length_b   1.000
_cell.length_c   1.000
_cell.angle_alpha   90.00
_cell.angle_beta   90.00
_cell.angle_gamma   90.00
#
_symmetry.space_group_name_H-M   'P 1'
#
loop_
_entity.id
_entity.type
_entity.pdbx_description
1 polymer ?
#
loop_
_entity_poly.entity_id
_entity_poly.type
_entity_poly.pdbx_seq_one_letter_code
_entity_poly.pdbx_strand_id
1 'polypeptide(L)'
;MAQSYKLFTSCLWQTTSAVVSTEHRLYLFDPAYFPHEIETIAEYVQSERNGRELILVLTHGDWDHVVGVGKFPDASIIAQKEILTDGRIEKKLNKAKRFDGSYYVIRSYEVGMPKFTKLVEDAQDWQEVFFLPVPGHTPDQMATLFREQKLLVVGDMLSNLEFPFIDDSGAYLESLEKIERLVLQGEVEEVIPGHGVPAKGREEILHRIERDRQYLLDARAVVFEGIANNVEEEVVSEQFSQLTYDGVSIDEHLRSSHDQNRDQLFKEAISQKG
;
A
#
# COMPACT_ATOMS: atom_id res chain seq x y z
N MET A 1 6.25 -27.18 -4.44
CA MET A 1 4.83 -26.77 -4.51
C MET A 1 4.71 -25.70 -5.57
N ALA A 2 3.66 -25.70 -6.40
CA ALA A 2 3.43 -24.61 -7.35
C ALA A 2 3.23 -23.31 -6.57
N GLN A 3 3.75 -22.19 -7.09
CA GLN A 3 3.59 -20.88 -6.49
C GLN A 3 2.09 -20.54 -6.42
N SER A 4 1.58 -20.21 -5.25
CA SER A 4 0.15 -19.97 -5.01
C SER A 4 -0.35 -18.65 -5.59
N TYR A 5 0.54 -17.83 -6.15
CA TYR A 5 0.21 -16.52 -6.73
C TYR A 5 1.04 -16.22 -7.98
N LYS A 6 0.54 -15.30 -8.80
CA LYS A 6 1.25 -14.64 -9.90
C LYS A 6 1.41 -13.16 -9.58
N LEU A 7 2.64 -12.66 -9.67
CA LEU A 7 2.94 -11.23 -9.50
C LEU A 7 3.15 -10.59 -10.86
N PHE A 8 2.60 -9.39 -11.02
CA PHE A 8 2.84 -8.47 -12.12
C PHE A 8 3.45 -7.19 -11.54
N THR A 9 4.43 -6.63 -12.22
CA THR A 9 5.12 -5.42 -11.80
C THR A 9 4.98 -4.36 -12.87
N SER A 10 4.39 -3.23 -12.52
CA SER A 10 4.24 -2.08 -13.40
C SER A 10 5.58 -1.40 -13.68
N CYS A 11 5.70 -0.76 -14.84
CA CYS A 11 6.80 0.17 -15.09
C CYS A 11 6.63 1.51 -14.33
N LEU A 12 5.45 1.78 -13.76
CA LEU A 12 5.21 2.93 -12.90
C LEU A 12 5.56 2.55 -11.46
N TRP A 13 6.68 3.06 -10.93
CA TRP A 13 7.15 2.87 -9.54
C TRP A 13 7.25 1.42 -9.07
N GLN A 14 7.32 0.47 -10.01
CA GLN A 14 7.25 -0.96 -9.72
C GLN A 14 6.02 -1.35 -8.86
N THR A 15 4.87 -0.64 -9.07
CA THR A 15 3.61 -1.00 -8.41
C THR A 15 3.29 -2.46 -8.71
N THR A 16 2.92 -3.22 -7.70
CA THR A 16 2.65 -4.65 -7.81
C THR A 16 1.17 -4.93 -7.94
N SER A 17 0.83 -5.87 -8.82
CA SER A 17 -0.50 -6.50 -8.87
C SER A 17 -0.32 -7.98 -8.62
N ALA A 18 -1.05 -8.53 -7.66
CA ALA A 18 -0.95 -9.94 -7.34
C ALA A 18 -2.26 -10.68 -7.67
N VAL A 19 -2.15 -11.84 -8.30
CA VAL A 19 -3.28 -12.77 -8.49
C VAL A 19 -3.01 -13.99 -7.63
N VAL A 20 -3.78 -14.15 -6.55
CA VAL A 20 -3.67 -15.29 -5.63
C VAL A 20 -4.81 -16.27 -5.91
N SER A 21 -4.44 -17.54 -6.11
CA SER A 21 -5.39 -18.63 -6.40
C SER A 21 -5.67 -19.43 -5.15
N THR A 22 -6.97 -19.61 -4.86
CA THR A 22 -7.47 -20.57 -3.87
C THR A 22 -8.30 -21.65 -4.57
N GLU A 23 -8.81 -22.61 -3.83
CA GLU A 23 -9.66 -23.65 -4.39
C GLU A 23 -10.94 -23.06 -5.00
N HIS A 24 -11.54 -22.06 -4.36
CA HIS A 24 -12.87 -21.55 -4.70
C HIS A 24 -12.84 -20.19 -5.41
N ARG A 25 -11.79 -19.39 -5.24
CA ARG A 25 -11.70 -17.99 -5.69
C ARG A 25 -10.37 -17.65 -6.32
N LEU A 26 -10.42 -16.61 -7.12
CA LEU A 26 -9.25 -15.92 -7.64
C LEU A 26 -9.27 -14.51 -7.08
N TYR A 27 -8.23 -14.15 -6.32
CA TYR A 27 -8.07 -12.82 -5.73
C TYR A 27 -7.10 -12.01 -6.59
N LEU A 28 -7.56 -10.86 -7.09
CA LEU A 28 -6.73 -9.88 -7.76
C LEU A 28 -6.53 -8.67 -6.84
N PHE A 29 -5.29 -8.33 -6.57
CA PHE A 29 -4.90 -7.15 -5.81
C PHE A 29 -4.40 -6.06 -6.75
N ASP A 30 -4.91 -4.84 -6.58
CA ASP A 30 -4.41 -3.60 -7.16
C ASP A 30 -4.05 -3.73 -8.65
N PRO A 31 -5.02 -3.62 -9.56
CA PRO A 31 -4.89 -4.06 -10.96
C PRO A 31 -4.06 -3.11 -11.84
N ALA A 32 -2.89 -2.66 -11.39
CA ALA A 32 -1.91 -1.86 -12.11
C ALA A 32 -2.43 -0.51 -12.69
N TYR A 33 -1.58 0.20 -13.43
CA TYR A 33 -1.89 1.51 -13.98
C TYR A 33 -2.02 1.53 -15.51
N PHE A 34 -1.01 1.06 -16.25
CA PHE A 34 -1.00 1.21 -17.70
C PHE A 34 -1.90 0.20 -18.43
N PRO A 35 -2.58 0.62 -19.53
CA PRO A 35 -3.53 -0.23 -20.24
C PRO A 35 -2.98 -1.59 -20.65
N HIS A 36 -1.75 -1.65 -21.17
CA HIS A 36 -1.14 -2.90 -21.62
C HIS A 36 -0.82 -3.88 -20.47
N GLU A 37 -0.49 -3.33 -19.29
CA GLU A 37 -0.27 -4.13 -18.08
C GLU A 37 -1.59 -4.72 -17.58
N ILE A 38 -2.64 -3.89 -17.55
CA ILE A 38 -3.98 -4.29 -17.13
C ILE A 38 -4.57 -5.34 -18.09
N GLU A 39 -4.34 -5.19 -19.42
CA GLU A 39 -4.74 -6.23 -20.39
C GLU A 39 -4.03 -7.57 -20.11
N THR A 40 -2.72 -7.54 -19.86
CA THR A 40 -1.95 -8.74 -19.49
C THR A 40 -2.48 -9.41 -18.22
N ILE A 41 -2.84 -8.62 -17.22
CA ILE A 41 -3.46 -9.13 -15.99
C ILE A 41 -4.83 -9.73 -16.28
N ALA A 42 -5.66 -9.05 -17.11
CA ALA A 42 -6.99 -9.52 -17.46
C ALA A 42 -6.95 -10.84 -18.25
N GLU A 43 -6.03 -10.98 -19.20
CA GLU A 43 -5.82 -12.22 -19.94
C GLU A 43 -5.42 -13.37 -18.99
N TYR A 44 -4.51 -13.12 -18.06
CA TYR A 44 -4.12 -14.11 -17.05
C TYR A 44 -5.28 -14.49 -16.15
N VAL A 45 -6.03 -13.52 -15.62
CA VAL A 45 -7.22 -13.75 -14.79
C VAL A 45 -8.24 -14.60 -15.55
N GLN A 46 -8.49 -14.29 -16.82
CA GLN A 46 -9.40 -15.06 -17.65
C GLN A 46 -8.94 -16.51 -17.85
N SER A 47 -7.65 -16.73 -18.08
CA SER A 47 -7.09 -18.08 -18.28
C SER A 47 -7.13 -18.92 -17.01
N GLU A 48 -6.91 -18.30 -15.86
CA GLU A 48 -6.81 -18.98 -14.57
C GLU A 48 -8.15 -19.14 -13.84
N ARG A 49 -9.15 -18.36 -14.21
CA ARG A 49 -10.41 -18.26 -13.44
C ARG A 49 -11.14 -19.60 -13.30
N ASN A 50 -11.19 -20.38 -14.37
CA ASN A 50 -11.79 -21.73 -14.38
C ASN A 50 -13.16 -21.83 -13.67
N GLY A 51 -14.03 -20.82 -13.87
CA GLY A 51 -15.34 -20.74 -13.24
C GLY A 51 -15.36 -20.27 -11.78
N ARG A 52 -14.19 -19.98 -11.17
CA ARG A 52 -14.11 -19.42 -9.82
C ARG A 52 -14.63 -17.99 -9.77
N GLU A 53 -15.09 -17.58 -8.58
CA GLU A 53 -15.42 -16.19 -8.30
C GLU A 53 -14.15 -15.32 -8.38
N LEU A 54 -14.25 -14.17 -9.05
CA LEU A 54 -13.18 -13.17 -9.05
C LEU A 54 -13.42 -12.14 -7.95
N ILE A 55 -12.50 -12.05 -7.02
CA ILE A 55 -12.48 -11.04 -5.96
C ILE A 55 -11.37 -10.05 -6.29
N LEU A 56 -11.72 -8.78 -6.45
CA LEU A 56 -10.76 -7.70 -6.59
C LEU A 56 -10.63 -6.99 -5.25
N VAL A 57 -9.45 -7.03 -4.65
CA VAL A 57 -9.14 -6.38 -3.38
C VAL A 57 -8.29 -5.15 -3.65
N LEU A 58 -8.76 -3.99 -3.20
CA LEU A 58 -7.96 -2.79 -3.17
C LEU A 58 -7.26 -2.70 -1.81
N THR A 59 -5.92 -2.66 -1.83
CA THR A 59 -5.16 -2.48 -0.60
C THR A 59 -5.40 -1.09 -0.01
N HIS A 60 -5.53 -0.08 -0.88
CA HIS A 60 -5.89 1.30 -0.55
C HIS A 60 -6.34 2.07 -1.80
N GLY A 61 -6.68 3.35 -1.63
CA GLY A 61 -7.30 4.18 -2.69
C GLY A 61 -6.35 5.00 -3.53
N ASP A 62 -5.04 4.77 -3.52
CA ASP A 62 -4.12 5.53 -4.36
C ASP A 62 -4.28 5.18 -5.84
N TRP A 63 -4.03 6.18 -6.67
CA TRP A 63 -4.45 6.15 -8.07
C TRP A 63 -3.78 5.05 -8.90
N ASP A 64 -2.57 4.68 -8.60
CA ASP A 64 -1.83 3.61 -9.26
C ASP A 64 -2.29 2.19 -8.83
N HIS A 65 -3.09 2.08 -7.77
CA HIS A 65 -3.70 0.84 -7.32
C HIS A 65 -5.15 0.64 -7.82
N VAL A 66 -5.89 1.74 -8.07
CA VAL A 66 -7.34 1.66 -8.32
C VAL A 66 -7.73 1.81 -9.79
N VAL A 67 -6.86 2.34 -10.64
CA VAL A 67 -7.21 2.75 -12.01
C VAL A 67 -7.65 1.58 -12.89
N GLY A 68 -7.07 0.40 -12.70
CA GLY A 68 -7.39 -0.80 -13.48
C GLY A 68 -8.72 -1.46 -13.15
N VAL A 69 -9.40 -1.04 -12.07
CA VAL A 69 -10.64 -1.68 -11.58
C VAL A 69 -11.72 -1.77 -12.66
N GLY A 70 -11.89 -0.73 -13.48
CA GLY A 70 -12.91 -0.70 -14.53
C GLY A 70 -12.76 -1.79 -15.60
N LYS A 71 -11.63 -2.45 -15.69
CA LYS A 71 -11.40 -3.59 -16.60
C LYS A 71 -12.07 -4.88 -16.13
N PHE A 72 -12.44 -4.98 -14.86
CA PHE A 72 -12.99 -6.18 -14.22
C PHE A 72 -14.44 -5.96 -13.74
N PRO A 73 -15.41 -5.74 -14.65
CA PRO A 73 -16.77 -5.33 -14.28
C PRO A 73 -17.57 -6.42 -13.55
N ASP A 74 -17.14 -7.67 -13.62
CA ASP A 74 -17.78 -8.84 -13.00
C ASP A 74 -17.06 -9.30 -11.72
N ALA A 75 -16.08 -8.53 -11.24
CA ALA A 75 -15.41 -8.81 -9.97
C ALA A 75 -16.23 -8.30 -8.79
N SER A 76 -16.20 -9.08 -7.70
CA SER A 76 -16.61 -8.60 -6.38
C SER A 76 -15.52 -7.71 -5.80
N ILE A 77 -15.77 -6.40 -5.62
CA ILE A 77 -14.75 -5.44 -5.19
C ILE A 77 -14.80 -5.26 -3.68
N ILE A 78 -13.66 -5.46 -3.03
CA ILE A 78 -13.47 -5.32 -1.59
C ILE A 78 -12.42 -4.26 -1.29
N ALA A 79 -12.70 -3.40 -0.33
CA ALA A 79 -11.76 -2.40 0.19
C ALA A 79 -12.03 -2.11 1.67
N GLN A 80 -11.12 -1.41 2.32
CA GLN A 80 -11.34 -0.88 3.65
C GLN A 80 -12.32 0.31 3.58
N LYS A 81 -13.17 0.48 4.59
CA LYS A 81 -14.27 1.45 4.59
C LYS A 81 -13.80 2.90 4.43
N GLU A 82 -12.66 3.25 5.01
CA GLU A 82 -12.13 4.61 4.98
C GLU A 82 -11.75 5.09 3.57
N ILE A 83 -11.73 4.19 2.57
CA ILE A 83 -11.55 4.56 1.15
C ILE A 83 -12.61 5.56 0.66
N LEU A 84 -13.78 5.60 1.29
CA LEU A 84 -14.87 6.54 0.98
C LEU A 84 -14.78 7.85 1.76
N THR A 85 -13.88 7.95 2.73
CA THR A 85 -13.80 9.12 3.62
C THR A 85 -13.24 10.33 2.87
N ASP A 86 -13.85 11.50 3.09
CA ASP A 86 -13.44 12.83 2.57
C ASP A 86 -13.29 12.92 1.04
N GLY A 87 -13.91 12.01 0.28
CA GLY A 87 -13.80 11.97 -1.19
C GLY A 87 -12.37 11.72 -1.67
N ARG A 88 -11.54 11.05 -0.88
CA ARG A 88 -10.14 10.76 -1.23
C ARG A 88 -10.02 10.00 -2.52
N ILE A 89 -10.73 8.89 -2.67
CA ILE A 89 -10.68 8.08 -3.89
C ILE A 89 -11.10 8.88 -5.13
N GLU A 90 -12.11 9.76 -5.03
CA GLU A 90 -12.52 10.62 -6.15
C GLU A 90 -11.40 11.58 -6.57
N LYS A 91 -10.68 12.17 -5.60
CA LYS A 91 -9.53 13.04 -5.87
C LYS A 91 -8.41 12.27 -6.56
N LYS A 92 -8.14 11.03 -6.14
CA LYS A 92 -7.12 10.14 -6.73
C LYS A 92 -7.50 9.72 -8.15
N LEU A 93 -8.76 9.30 -8.39
CA LEU A 93 -9.27 8.99 -9.74
C LEU A 93 -9.23 10.22 -10.67
N ASN A 94 -9.53 11.42 -10.17
CA ASN A 94 -9.40 12.65 -10.94
C ASN A 94 -7.93 12.99 -11.25
N LYS A 95 -6.99 12.68 -10.36
CA LYS A 95 -5.54 12.78 -10.63
C LYS A 95 -5.16 11.84 -11.78
N ALA A 96 -5.61 10.59 -11.75
CA ALA A 96 -5.37 9.62 -12.81
C ALA A 96 -5.93 10.08 -14.16
N LYS A 97 -7.19 10.58 -14.20
CA LYS A 97 -7.79 11.14 -15.44
C LYS A 97 -6.99 12.32 -16.01
N ARG A 98 -6.47 13.20 -15.14
CA ARG A 98 -5.59 14.30 -15.59
C ARG A 98 -4.27 13.78 -16.14
N PHE A 99 -3.67 12.79 -15.50
CA PHE A 99 -2.46 12.15 -16.01
C PHE A 99 -2.72 11.51 -17.38
N ASP A 100 -3.78 10.71 -17.51
CA ASP A 100 -4.19 10.11 -18.78
C ASP A 100 -4.35 11.16 -19.89
N GLY A 101 -5.05 12.26 -19.59
CA GLY A 101 -5.22 13.36 -20.54
C GLY A 101 -3.91 14.06 -20.92
N SER A 102 -2.99 14.23 -19.98
CA SER A 102 -1.70 14.90 -20.21
C SER A 102 -0.74 14.04 -21.02
N TYR A 103 -0.83 12.72 -20.92
CA TYR A 103 0.08 11.77 -21.56
C TYR A 103 -0.60 10.92 -22.64
N TYR A 104 -1.83 11.29 -23.04
CA TYR A 104 -2.60 10.62 -24.10
C TYR A 104 -2.80 9.12 -23.85
N VAL A 105 -2.97 8.72 -22.58
CA VAL A 105 -3.25 7.33 -22.22
C VAL A 105 -4.69 7.00 -22.57
N ILE A 106 -4.90 6.04 -23.48
CA ILE A 106 -6.22 5.59 -23.92
C ILE A 106 -6.56 4.26 -23.26
N ARG A 107 -7.73 4.17 -22.62
CA ARG A 107 -8.22 2.97 -21.96
C ARG A 107 -9.44 2.40 -22.66
N SER A 108 -9.58 1.07 -22.64
CA SER A 108 -10.76 0.35 -23.14
C SER A 108 -11.93 0.32 -22.13
N TYR A 109 -11.78 0.97 -20.98
CA TYR A 109 -12.74 1.04 -19.88
C TYR A 109 -12.73 2.44 -19.25
N GLU A 110 -13.77 2.77 -18.50
CA GLU A 110 -13.87 4.05 -17.78
C GLU A 110 -13.13 3.98 -16.43
N VAL A 111 -12.32 5.00 -16.16
CA VAL A 111 -11.75 5.25 -14.83
C VAL A 111 -12.82 5.94 -13.99
N GLY A 112 -13.48 5.19 -13.13
CA GLY A 112 -14.62 5.67 -12.34
C GLY A 112 -14.63 5.08 -10.93
N MET A 113 -15.56 5.56 -10.11
CA MET A 113 -15.76 5.08 -8.75
C MET A 113 -16.09 3.57 -8.77
N PRO A 114 -15.32 2.73 -8.05
CA PRO A 114 -15.63 1.32 -7.92
C PRO A 114 -16.99 1.09 -7.25
N LYS A 115 -17.69 0.04 -7.68
CA LYS A 115 -18.90 -0.44 -6.99
C LYS A 115 -18.49 -1.49 -5.96
N PHE A 116 -18.23 -1.06 -4.75
CA PHE A 116 -17.81 -1.96 -3.68
C PHE A 116 -18.89 -2.97 -3.34
N THR A 117 -18.52 -4.26 -3.37
CA THR A 117 -19.38 -5.37 -2.91
C THR A 117 -19.29 -5.50 -1.39
N LYS A 118 -18.11 -5.23 -0.83
CA LYS A 118 -17.86 -5.27 0.61
C LYS A 118 -16.92 -4.15 1.02
N LEU A 119 -17.25 -3.49 2.12
CA LEU A 119 -16.37 -2.58 2.84
C LEU A 119 -15.99 -3.23 4.18
N VAL A 120 -14.69 -3.30 4.43
CA VAL A 120 -14.11 -3.85 5.67
C VAL A 120 -13.94 -2.70 6.66
N GLU A 121 -14.51 -2.83 7.87
CA GLU A 121 -14.37 -1.83 8.94
C GLU A 121 -13.23 -2.20 9.89
N ASP A 122 -13.27 -3.43 10.40
CA ASP A 122 -12.34 -3.95 11.38
C ASP A 122 -11.66 -5.23 10.90
N ALA A 123 -10.64 -5.66 11.63
CA ALA A 123 -9.97 -6.93 11.39
C ALA A 123 -10.96 -8.09 11.46
N GLN A 124 -11.06 -8.87 10.39
CA GLN A 124 -12.06 -9.94 10.29
C GLN A 124 -11.64 -11.05 9.36
N ASP A 125 -12.01 -12.27 9.72
CA ASP A 125 -12.00 -13.40 8.78
C ASP A 125 -13.16 -13.25 7.78
N TRP A 126 -12.86 -13.52 6.51
CA TRP A 126 -13.84 -13.56 5.43
C TRP A 126 -13.44 -14.62 4.41
N GLN A 127 -14.30 -15.65 4.29
CA GLN A 127 -13.99 -16.79 3.44
C GLN A 127 -12.62 -17.42 3.84
N GLU A 128 -11.69 -17.54 2.89
CA GLU A 128 -10.35 -18.11 3.11
C GLU A 128 -9.26 -17.08 3.46
N VAL A 129 -9.65 -15.83 3.69
CA VAL A 129 -8.70 -14.75 4.00
C VAL A 129 -9.03 -14.05 5.32
N PHE A 130 -8.03 -13.40 5.90
CA PHE A 130 -8.19 -12.48 7.01
C PHE A 130 -7.82 -11.07 6.56
N PHE A 131 -8.77 -10.15 6.65
CA PHE A 131 -8.55 -8.73 6.40
C PHE A 131 -8.08 -8.03 7.66
N LEU A 132 -7.04 -7.21 7.54
CA LEU A 132 -6.44 -6.47 8.63
C LEU A 132 -6.25 -5.01 8.21
N PRO A 133 -7.02 -4.04 8.74
CA PRO A 133 -6.72 -2.62 8.56
C PRO A 133 -5.36 -2.26 9.12
N VAL A 134 -4.53 -1.65 8.27
CA VAL A 134 -3.16 -1.24 8.56
C VAL A 134 -2.94 0.22 8.12
N PRO A 135 -3.68 1.18 8.74
CA PRO A 135 -3.54 2.59 8.39
C PRO A 135 -2.15 3.13 8.71
N GLY A 136 -1.81 4.27 8.11
CA GLY A 136 -0.54 4.97 8.36
C GLY A 136 0.08 5.54 7.09
N HIS A 137 0.18 4.73 6.03
CA HIS A 137 0.43 5.23 4.68
C HIS A 137 -0.79 5.99 4.15
N THR A 138 -1.95 5.34 4.19
CA THR A 138 -3.27 5.97 4.03
C THR A 138 -4.22 5.46 5.12
N PRO A 139 -5.33 6.19 5.44
CA PRO A 139 -6.29 5.74 6.44
C PRO A 139 -7.02 4.46 6.03
N ASP A 140 -7.17 4.23 4.73
CA ASP A 140 -7.91 3.12 4.13
C ASP A 140 -7.03 1.92 3.76
N GLN A 141 -5.75 1.91 4.19
CA GLN A 141 -4.87 0.79 3.87
C GLN A 141 -5.26 -0.46 4.63
N MET A 142 -5.27 -1.58 3.90
CA MET A 142 -5.69 -2.89 4.40
C MET A 142 -4.75 -3.98 3.90
N ALA A 143 -4.24 -4.78 4.82
CA ALA A 143 -3.54 -6.01 4.50
C ALA A 143 -4.51 -7.18 4.39
N THR A 144 -4.13 -8.20 3.59
CA THR A 144 -4.89 -9.43 3.40
C THR A 144 -4.00 -10.63 3.62
N LEU A 145 -4.34 -11.45 4.63
CA LEU A 145 -3.61 -12.65 4.99
C LEU A 145 -4.31 -13.90 4.43
N PHE A 146 -3.57 -14.69 3.66
CA PHE A 146 -3.90 -16.05 3.25
C PHE A 146 -3.21 -17.02 4.22
N ARG A 147 -3.92 -17.50 5.25
CA ARG A 147 -3.33 -18.30 6.33
C ARG A 147 -2.73 -19.62 5.84
N GLU A 148 -3.41 -20.32 4.93
CA GLU A 148 -2.91 -21.59 4.38
C GLU A 148 -1.61 -21.43 3.59
N GLN A 149 -1.47 -20.31 2.86
CA GLN A 149 -0.28 -20.00 2.08
C GLN A 149 0.77 -19.27 2.90
N LYS A 150 0.44 -18.81 4.12
CA LYS A 150 1.25 -17.92 4.95
C LYS A 150 1.73 -16.67 4.20
N LEU A 151 0.85 -16.16 3.34
CA LEU A 151 1.09 -15.04 2.44
C LEU A 151 0.31 -13.83 2.92
N LEU A 152 0.98 -12.68 3.04
CA LEU A 152 0.37 -11.40 3.40
C LEU A 152 0.58 -10.40 2.26
N VAL A 153 -0.49 -9.80 1.75
CA VAL A 153 -0.45 -8.65 0.84
C VAL A 153 -0.69 -7.39 1.67
N VAL A 154 0.21 -6.40 1.63
CA VAL A 154 0.23 -5.30 2.62
C VAL A 154 0.00 -3.91 2.04
N GLY A 155 -0.15 -3.75 0.71
CA GLY A 155 -0.15 -2.41 0.10
C GLY A 155 1.21 -1.72 0.26
N ASP A 156 1.22 -0.41 0.41
CA ASP A 156 2.43 0.42 0.40
C ASP A 156 3.14 0.44 1.75
N MET A 157 3.45 -0.75 2.24
CA MET A 157 4.29 -1.01 3.39
C MET A 157 5.33 -2.05 3.04
N LEU A 158 6.46 -2.04 3.75
CA LEU A 158 7.52 -3.02 3.65
C LEU A 158 8.11 -3.16 2.23
N SER A 159 8.07 -2.09 1.42
CA SER A 159 8.71 -2.01 0.11
C SER A 159 10.24 -2.15 0.26
N ASN A 160 10.92 -2.75 -0.72
CA ASN A 160 12.37 -2.70 -0.80
C ASN A 160 12.90 -1.48 -1.58
N LEU A 161 12.02 -0.63 -2.09
CA LEU A 161 12.36 0.50 -2.96
C LEU A 161 12.18 1.86 -2.27
N GLU A 162 11.28 1.94 -1.31
CA GLU A 162 10.77 3.18 -0.75
C GLU A 162 10.80 3.13 0.78
N PHE A 163 11.05 4.28 1.39
CA PHE A 163 10.79 4.49 2.82
C PHE A 163 9.29 4.69 3.06
N PRO A 164 8.77 4.58 4.29
CA PRO A 164 7.37 4.84 4.61
C PRO A 164 6.90 6.24 4.18
N PHE A 165 5.86 6.33 3.34
CA PHE A 165 5.15 7.57 3.07
C PHE A 165 4.05 7.72 4.12
N ILE A 166 3.99 8.88 4.79
CA ILE A 166 3.26 9.06 6.04
C ILE A 166 2.01 9.91 5.84
N ASP A 167 0.82 9.35 6.14
CA ASP A 167 -0.41 10.12 6.41
C ASP A 167 -0.67 10.23 7.92
N ASP A 168 -0.34 9.18 8.68
CA ASP A 168 -0.35 9.16 10.16
C ASP A 168 0.78 8.28 10.69
N SER A 169 1.79 8.89 11.29
CA SER A 169 2.98 8.21 11.74
C SER A 169 2.75 7.28 12.94
N GLY A 170 1.80 7.63 13.80
CA GLY A 170 1.42 6.80 14.96
C GLY A 170 0.69 5.53 14.50
N ALA A 171 -0.31 5.70 13.64
CA ALA A 171 -1.06 4.59 13.05
C ALA A 171 -0.16 3.66 12.23
N TYR A 172 0.85 4.22 11.54
CA TYR A 172 1.82 3.42 10.78
C TYR A 172 2.64 2.51 11.71
N LEU A 173 3.17 3.05 12.82
CA LEU A 173 3.91 2.26 13.83
C LEU A 173 3.04 1.15 14.42
N GLU A 174 1.78 1.43 14.78
CA GLU A 174 0.83 0.42 15.27
C GLU A 174 0.55 -0.67 14.21
N SER A 175 0.49 -0.29 12.94
CA SER A 175 0.29 -1.22 11.82
C SER A 175 1.50 -2.14 11.62
N LEU A 176 2.72 -1.62 11.74
CA LEU A 176 3.94 -2.44 11.75
C LEU A 176 3.93 -3.46 12.90
N GLU A 177 3.49 -3.06 14.10
CA GLU A 177 3.37 -3.99 15.25
C GLU A 177 2.33 -5.09 15.01
N LYS A 178 1.21 -4.79 14.32
CA LYS A 178 0.21 -5.80 13.96
C LYS A 178 0.80 -6.83 13.00
N ILE A 179 1.52 -6.38 11.97
CA ILE A 179 2.17 -7.26 10.98
C ILE A 179 3.26 -8.10 11.65
N GLU A 180 4.11 -7.46 12.47
CA GLU A 180 5.19 -8.13 13.20
C GLU A 180 4.66 -9.28 14.06
N ARG A 181 3.55 -9.07 14.77
CA ARG A 181 2.91 -10.14 15.57
C ARG A 181 2.54 -11.35 14.74
N LEU A 182 1.96 -11.17 13.57
CA LEU A 182 1.62 -12.27 12.65
C LEU A 182 2.88 -13.04 12.20
N VAL A 183 3.95 -12.32 11.89
CA VAL A 183 5.25 -12.92 11.51
C VAL A 183 5.86 -13.71 12.69
N LEU A 184 5.83 -13.12 13.88
CA LEU A 184 6.39 -13.77 15.08
C LEU A 184 5.59 -15.02 15.50
N GLN A 185 4.28 -15.04 15.25
CA GLN A 185 3.38 -16.19 15.46
C GLN A 185 3.54 -17.29 14.40
N GLY A 186 4.29 -17.02 13.31
CA GLY A 186 4.50 -17.98 12.22
C GLY A 186 3.32 -18.07 11.25
N GLU A 187 2.41 -17.09 11.28
CA GLU A 187 1.28 -17.01 10.35
C GLU A 187 1.68 -16.44 8.99
N VAL A 188 2.84 -15.75 8.89
CA VAL A 188 3.35 -15.11 7.68
C VAL A 188 4.77 -15.59 7.40
N GLU A 189 5.01 -16.09 6.19
CA GLU A 189 6.32 -16.49 5.68
C GLU A 189 6.71 -15.72 4.40
N GLU A 190 5.74 -15.05 3.76
CA GLU A 190 5.95 -14.21 2.59
C GLU A 190 5.05 -12.97 2.62
N VAL A 191 5.61 -11.81 2.24
CA VAL A 191 4.90 -10.53 2.16
C VAL A 191 5.01 -9.98 0.74
N ILE A 192 3.89 -9.58 0.15
CA ILE A 192 3.83 -8.85 -1.11
C ILE A 192 3.55 -7.37 -0.78
N PRO A 193 4.52 -6.47 -0.99
CA PRO A 193 4.32 -5.02 -0.86
C PRO A 193 3.61 -4.46 -2.10
N GLY A 194 3.08 -3.23 -1.99
CA GLY A 194 2.50 -2.48 -3.11
C GLY A 194 3.53 -2.07 -4.17
N HIS A 195 4.79 -1.92 -3.78
CA HIS A 195 5.89 -1.58 -4.69
C HIS A 195 7.12 -2.47 -4.47
N GLY A 196 7.76 -2.88 -5.57
CA GLY A 196 9.01 -3.63 -5.55
C GLY A 196 8.84 -5.14 -5.54
N VAL A 197 9.64 -5.85 -4.72
CA VAL A 197 9.67 -7.31 -4.71
C VAL A 197 9.19 -7.88 -3.38
N PRO A 198 8.57 -9.09 -3.39
CA PRO A 198 8.16 -9.77 -2.18
C PRO A 198 9.32 -10.00 -1.19
N ALA A 199 9.02 -9.87 0.10
CA ALA A 199 9.90 -10.31 1.18
C ALA A 199 9.61 -11.78 1.50
N LYS A 200 10.67 -12.60 1.58
CA LYS A 200 10.55 -14.04 1.80
C LYS A 200 11.32 -14.48 3.03
N GLY A 201 10.61 -15.22 3.87
CA GLY A 201 11.15 -15.72 5.12
C GLY A 201 11.12 -14.68 6.25
N ARG A 202 11.05 -15.20 7.47
CA ARG A 202 10.86 -14.39 8.67
C ARG A 202 11.94 -13.31 8.85
N GLU A 203 13.19 -13.63 8.57
CA GLU A 203 14.32 -12.72 8.78
C GLU A 203 14.22 -11.48 7.89
N GLU A 204 13.98 -11.66 6.59
CA GLU A 204 13.82 -10.57 5.65
C GLU A 204 12.60 -9.69 5.99
N ILE A 205 11.47 -10.30 6.35
CA ILE A 205 10.26 -9.56 6.71
C ILE A 205 10.49 -8.72 7.96
N LEU A 206 11.08 -9.30 9.01
CA LEU A 206 11.41 -8.57 10.24
C LEU A 206 12.44 -7.46 10.00
N HIS A 207 13.42 -7.69 9.12
CA HIS A 207 14.36 -6.65 8.73
C HIS A 207 13.64 -5.45 8.07
N ARG A 208 12.70 -5.69 7.15
CA ARG A 208 11.93 -4.61 6.52
C ARG A 208 11.04 -3.88 7.53
N ILE A 209 10.41 -4.59 8.46
CA ILE A 209 9.63 -3.97 9.54
C ILE A 209 10.51 -3.06 10.39
N GLU A 210 11.71 -3.53 10.78
CA GLU A 210 12.59 -2.76 11.64
C GLU A 210 13.15 -1.52 10.96
N ARG A 211 13.54 -1.58 9.69
CA ARG A 211 14.04 -0.40 8.98
C ARG A 211 12.93 0.64 8.75
N ASP A 212 11.69 0.20 8.44
CA ASP A 212 10.54 1.11 8.33
C ASP A 212 10.24 1.78 9.67
N ARG A 213 10.25 1.00 10.77
CA ARG A 213 10.09 1.48 12.14
C ARG A 213 11.18 2.49 12.50
N GLN A 214 12.44 2.18 12.23
CA GLN A 214 13.56 3.07 12.58
C GLN A 214 13.43 4.41 11.85
N TYR A 215 13.14 4.40 10.54
CA TYR A 215 12.91 5.63 9.79
C TYR A 215 11.78 6.47 10.39
N LEU A 216 10.64 5.86 10.74
CA LEU A 216 9.50 6.56 11.35
C LEU A 216 9.87 7.17 12.70
N LEU A 217 10.61 6.43 13.54
CA LEU A 217 11.04 6.93 14.84
C LEU A 217 12.03 8.09 14.70
N ASP A 218 13.01 7.98 13.81
CA ASP A 218 14.00 9.04 13.58
C ASP A 218 13.33 10.29 13.00
N ALA A 219 12.43 10.13 12.04
CA ALA A 219 11.68 11.23 11.44
C ALA A 219 10.80 11.95 12.47
N ARG A 220 10.10 11.19 13.32
CA ARG A 220 9.32 11.75 14.43
C ARG A 220 10.20 12.47 15.45
N ALA A 221 11.32 11.86 15.85
CA ALA A 221 12.22 12.45 16.83
C ALA A 221 12.68 13.84 16.37
N VAL A 222 13.18 13.97 15.14
CA VAL A 222 13.65 15.26 14.60
C VAL A 222 12.56 16.33 14.67
N VAL A 223 11.35 16.03 14.22
CA VAL A 223 10.28 17.04 14.13
C VAL A 223 9.66 17.32 15.51
N PHE A 224 9.31 16.28 16.28
CA PHE A 224 8.62 16.47 17.56
C PHE A 224 9.52 17.09 18.62
N GLU A 225 10.82 16.70 18.69
CA GLU A 225 11.77 17.34 19.59
C GLU A 225 12.08 18.77 19.17
N GLY A 226 12.18 19.05 17.87
CA GLY A 226 12.34 20.40 17.34
C GLY A 226 11.21 21.34 17.78
N ILE A 227 9.95 20.90 17.62
CA ILE A 227 8.79 21.66 18.04
C ILE A 227 8.71 21.80 19.56
N ALA A 228 8.99 20.73 20.32
CA ALA A 228 8.97 20.77 21.79
C ALA A 228 9.98 21.76 22.35
N ASN A 229 11.16 21.87 21.71
CA ASN A 229 12.25 22.74 22.12
C ASN A 229 12.20 24.13 21.45
N ASN A 230 11.15 24.45 20.67
CA ASN A 230 10.97 25.69 19.91
C ASN A 230 12.17 26.01 18.99
N VAL A 231 12.71 24.98 18.33
CA VAL A 231 13.75 25.12 17.30
C VAL A 231 13.12 25.74 16.05
N GLU A 232 13.85 26.62 15.37
CA GLU A 232 13.39 27.24 14.11
C GLU A 232 13.09 26.16 13.06
N GLU A 233 12.00 26.33 12.30
CA GLU A 233 11.52 25.35 11.33
C GLU A 233 12.58 25.01 10.25
N GLU A 234 13.35 26.00 9.83
CA GLU A 234 14.43 25.83 8.86
C GLU A 234 15.52 24.88 9.38
N VAL A 235 15.85 24.97 10.68
CA VAL A 235 16.85 24.09 11.31
C VAL A 235 16.33 22.66 11.40
N VAL A 236 15.06 22.49 11.80
CA VAL A 236 14.42 21.17 11.83
C VAL A 236 14.36 20.56 10.44
N SER A 237 14.02 21.35 9.43
CA SER A 237 13.95 20.92 8.02
C SER A 237 15.33 20.51 7.49
N GLU A 238 16.39 21.23 7.86
CA GLU A 238 17.77 20.86 7.50
C GLU A 238 18.16 19.53 8.16
N GLN A 239 17.89 19.35 9.45
CA GLN A 239 18.14 18.09 10.16
C GLN A 239 17.35 16.93 9.54
N PHE A 240 16.07 17.15 9.23
CA PHE A 240 15.22 16.17 8.57
C PHE A 240 15.78 15.73 7.23
N SER A 241 16.30 16.66 6.44
CA SER A 241 16.88 16.40 5.11
C SER A 241 18.11 15.46 5.15
N GLN A 242 18.76 15.32 6.32
CA GLN A 242 19.92 14.45 6.53
C GLN A 242 19.53 13.04 6.99
N LEU A 243 18.26 12.76 7.22
CA LEU A 243 17.81 11.43 7.56
C LEU A 243 18.15 10.42 6.45
N THR A 244 18.41 9.21 6.88
CA THR A 244 18.71 8.08 6.00
C THR A 244 17.63 7.01 6.13
N TYR A 245 17.52 6.16 5.13
CA TYR A 245 16.70 4.97 5.20
C TYR A 245 17.59 3.74 5.02
N ASP A 246 17.58 2.86 6.00
CA ASP A 246 18.48 1.70 6.06
C ASP A 246 19.98 2.07 5.90
N GLY A 247 20.37 3.20 6.52
CA GLY A 247 21.73 3.74 6.42
C GLY A 247 22.11 4.39 5.08
N VAL A 248 21.18 4.49 4.14
CA VAL A 248 21.39 5.09 2.83
C VAL A 248 20.69 6.45 2.75
N SER A 249 21.35 7.43 2.16
CA SER A 249 20.75 8.76 1.93
C SER A 249 19.53 8.67 1.01
N ILE A 250 18.52 9.50 1.28
CA ILE A 250 17.31 9.57 0.46
C ILE A 250 17.65 10.04 -0.96
N ASP A 251 17.28 9.25 -1.94
CA ASP A 251 17.50 9.57 -3.36
C ASP A 251 16.78 10.84 -3.80
N GLU A 252 17.35 11.58 -4.74
CA GLU A 252 16.81 12.85 -5.23
C GLU A 252 15.38 12.73 -5.76
N HIS A 253 15.06 11.64 -6.44
CA HIS A 253 13.71 11.41 -6.99
C HIS A 253 12.63 11.16 -5.90
N LEU A 254 13.02 10.77 -4.68
CA LEU A 254 12.16 10.59 -3.52
C LEU A 254 12.14 11.80 -2.56
N ARG A 255 12.95 12.83 -2.83
CA ARG A 255 13.04 14.04 -1.98
C ARG A 255 11.68 14.68 -1.73
N SER A 256 10.88 14.84 -2.78
CA SER A 256 9.54 15.43 -2.65
C SER A 256 8.64 14.66 -1.68
N SER A 257 8.71 13.33 -1.70
CA SER A 257 7.94 12.49 -0.77
C SER A 257 8.52 12.56 0.64
N HIS A 258 9.85 12.68 0.76
CA HIS A 258 10.51 12.89 2.04
C HIS A 258 10.10 14.22 2.70
N ASP A 259 10.07 15.30 1.90
CA ASP A 259 9.57 16.61 2.36
C ASP A 259 8.09 16.56 2.75
N GLN A 260 7.25 15.81 2.02
CA GLN A 260 5.85 15.61 2.40
C GLN A 260 5.71 14.89 3.75
N ASN A 261 6.56 13.91 4.04
CA ASN A 261 6.62 13.27 5.35
C ASN A 261 6.94 14.28 6.46
N ARG A 262 7.96 15.12 6.26
CA ARG A 262 8.29 16.21 7.19
C ARG A 262 7.09 17.11 7.45
N ASP A 263 6.45 17.59 6.40
CA ASP A 263 5.31 18.52 6.51
C ASP A 263 4.11 17.87 7.21
N GLN A 264 3.92 16.56 7.02
CA GLN A 264 2.89 15.80 7.73
C GLN A 264 3.23 15.66 9.21
N LEU A 265 4.48 15.34 9.55
CA LEU A 265 4.93 15.22 10.94
C LEU A 265 4.86 16.57 11.69
N PHE A 266 5.12 17.70 11.01
CA PHE A 266 4.89 19.03 11.60
C PHE A 266 3.42 19.23 11.99
N LYS A 267 2.47 18.84 11.13
CA LYS A 267 1.02 18.93 11.45
C LYS A 267 0.66 18.07 12.65
N GLU A 268 1.16 16.82 12.69
CA GLU A 268 0.93 15.92 13.83
C GLU A 268 1.48 16.50 15.14
N ALA A 269 2.73 16.96 15.13
CA ALA A 269 3.39 17.51 16.31
C ALA A 269 2.71 18.77 16.84
N ILE A 270 2.26 19.66 15.94
CA ILE A 270 1.48 20.86 16.33
C ILE A 270 0.13 20.47 16.94
N SER A 271 -0.57 19.51 16.35
CA SER A 271 -1.87 19.05 16.85
C SER A 271 -1.81 18.42 18.24
N GLN A 272 -0.67 17.80 18.60
CA GLN A 272 -0.46 17.21 19.93
C GLN A 272 -0.04 18.22 21.00
N LYS A 273 0.41 19.42 20.60
CA LYS A 273 0.83 20.48 21.52
C LYS A 273 -0.33 21.39 21.99
N GLY A 274 -1.46 21.36 21.25
CA GLY A 274 -2.67 22.18 21.52
C GLY A 274 -3.72 21.41 22.28
#